data_ebf03294696aa6b1ac7e08ea30465f49
#
_entry.id   ebf03294696aa6b1ac7e08ea30465f49
#
_cell.length_a   1.000
_cell.length_b   1.000
_cell.length_c   1.000
_cell.angle_alpha   90.00
_cell.angle_beta   90.00
_cell.angle_gamma   90.00
#
_symmetry.space_group_name_H-M   'P 1'
#
loop_
_entity.id
_entity.type
_entity.pdbx_description
1 polymer ?
#
loop_
_entity_poly.entity_id
_entity_poly.type
_entity_poly.pdbx_seq_one_letter_code
_entity_poly.pdbx_strand_id
1 'polypeptide(L)'
;IHFHFKAKLIMNVTVIGSHLCPDTLYALNRLSEAGAEIDFRNLSVSLSDLKVYLALRQDSPDYADVRENGGIGTPCFLLEDGTVTRDLQAVLKIQ
;
A
#
# COMPACT_ATOMS: atom_id res chain seq x y z
N ILE A 1 33.83 -0.53 -22.91
CA ILE A 1 32.58 0.14 -22.56
C ILE A 1 31.94 -0.61 -21.42
N HIS A 2 31.89 0.04 -20.28
CA HIS A 2 31.22 -0.51 -19.14
C HIS A 2 29.74 -0.18 -19.20
N PHE A 3 28.96 -1.20 -19.48
CA PHE A 3 27.54 -1.11 -19.19
C PHE A 3 27.36 -1.36 -17.71
N HIS A 4 27.16 -0.31 -16.97
CA HIS A 4 26.62 -0.45 -15.65
C HIS A 4 25.13 -0.80 -15.76
N PHE A 5 24.88 -2.09 -15.85
CA PHE A 5 23.57 -2.56 -15.51
C PHE A 5 23.44 -2.51 -14.00
N LYS A 6 22.99 -1.40 -13.49
CA LYS A 6 22.24 -1.47 -12.26
C LYS A 6 20.95 -2.17 -12.59
N ALA A 7 20.86 -3.44 -12.24
CA ALA A 7 19.59 -4.06 -12.12
C ALA A 7 18.74 -3.14 -11.24
N LYS A 8 17.77 -2.44 -11.83
CA LYS A 8 16.77 -1.74 -11.07
C LYS A 8 16.14 -2.76 -10.15
N LEU A 9 16.37 -2.60 -8.86
CA LEU A 9 15.58 -3.31 -7.87
C LEU A 9 14.14 -2.86 -8.04
N ILE A 10 13.32 -3.75 -8.59
CA ILE A 10 11.90 -3.51 -8.73
C ILE A 10 11.31 -3.60 -7.32
N MET A 11 10.71 -2.52 -6.87
CA MET A 11 9.98 -2.53 -5.62
C MET A 11 8.66 -3.27 -5.82
N ASN A 12 8.43 -4.31 -5.02
CA ASN A 12 7.13 -4.96 -4.94
C ASN A 12 6.38 -4.39 -3.75
N VAL A 13 5.18 -3.91 -3.98
CA VAL A 13 4.34 -3.35 -2.93
C VAL A 13 2.92 -3.90 -3.06
N THR A 14 2.37 -4.34 -1.95
CA THR A 14 0.95 -4.66 -1.86
C THR A 14 0.20 -3.41 -1.43
N VAL A 15 -0.74 -2.97 -2.25
CA VAL A 15 -1.61 -1.84 -1.94
C VAL A 15 -2.97 -2.37 -1.54
N ILE A 16 -3.35 -2.08 -0.31
CA ILE A 16 -4.66 -2.47 0.23
C ILE A 16 -5.53 -1.23 0.24
N GLY A 17 -6.59 -1.26 -0.55
CA GLY A 17 -7.45 -0.10 -0.67
C GLY A 17 -8.69 -0.41 -1.49
N SER A 18 -9.26 0.60 -2.11
CA SER A 18 -10.47 0.46 -2.91
C SER A 18 -10.37 1.30 -4.18
N HIS A 19 -10.88 0.74 -5.28
CA HIS A 19 -11.02 1.51 -6.52
C HIS A 19 -12.02 2.68 -6.38
N LEU A 20 -12.79 2.69 -5.30
CA LEU A 20 -13.71 3.78 -4.97
C LEU A 20 -13.06 4.88 -4.13
N CYS A 21 -11.85 4.66 -3.65
CA CYS A 21 -11.13 5.62 -2.82
C CYS A 21 -10.18 6.46 -3.66
N PRO A 22 -10.38 7.79 -3.75
CA PRO A 22 -9.49 8.65 -4.54
C PRO A 22 -8.03 8.57 -4.11
N ASP A 23 -7.76 8.47 -2.81
CA ASP A 23 -6.40 8.37 -2.30
C ASP A 23 -5.73 7.06 -2.71
N THR A 24 -6.50 5.96 -2.78
CA THR A 24 -5.99 4.69 -3.31
C THR A 24 -5.61 4.82 -4.78
N LEU A 25 -6.45 5.45 -5.59
CA LEU A 25 -6.18 5.65 -7.02
C LEU A 25 -4.96 6.53 -7.23
N TYR A 26 -4.82 7.58 -6.45
CA TYR A 26 -3.64 8.44 -6.49
C TYR A 26 -2.37 7.64 -6.16
N ALA A 27 -2.40 6.85 -5.10
CA ALA A 27 -1.26 6.03 -4.69
C ALA A 27 -0.87 5.02 -5.77
N LEU A 28 -1.85 4.33 -6.38
CA LEU A 28 -1.60 3.38 -7.46
C LEU A 28 -0.90 4.05 -8.64
N ASN A 29 -1.35 5.24 -9.03
CA ASN A 29 -0.74 6.01 -10.12
C ASN A 29 0.69 6.41 -9.79
N ARG A 30 0.93 6.92 -8.58
CA ARG A 30 2.26 7.36 -8.17
C ARG A 30 3.25 6.20 -8.09
N LEU A 31 2.82 5.06 -7.56
CA LEU A 31 3.65 3.86 -7.48
C LEU A 31 3.95 3.29 -8.87
N SER A 32 2.96 3.29 -9.76
CA SER A 32 3.15 2.85 -11.13
C SER A 32 4.16 3.73 -11.88
N GLU A 33 4.04 5.06 -11.74
CA GLU A 33 5.00 6.01 -12.32
C GLU A 33 6.42 5.79 -11.79
N ALA A 34 6.54 5.40 -10.53
CA ALA A 34 7.81 5.11 -9.90
C ALA A 34 8.40 3.74 -10.29
N GLY A 35 7.69 2.96 -11.10
CA GLY A 35 8.15 1.66 -11.58
C GLY A 35 7.93 0.51 -10.60
N ALA A 36 7.10 0.68 -9.57
CA ALA A 36 6.79 -0.38 -8.63
C ALA A 36 5.94 -1.47 -9.28
N GLU A 37 6.17 -2.71 -8.88
CA GLU A 37 5.24 -3.79 -9.14
C GLU A 37 4.19 -3.82 -8.04
N ILE A 38 2.93 -3.73 -8.43
CA ILE A 38 1.83 -3.53 -7.50
C ILE A 38 0.97 -4.78 -7.46
N ASP A 39 0.77 -5.32 -6.24
CA ASP A 39 -0.29 -6.26 -5.95
C ASP A 39 -1.44 -5.46 -5.30
N PHE A 40 -2.47 -5.20 -6.06
CA PHE A 40 -3.60 -4.42 -5.57
C PHE A 40 -4.65 -5.33 -4.94
N ARG A 41 -4.86 -5.16 -3.64
CA ARG A 41 -5.93 -5.84 -2.88
C ARG A 41 -7.10 -4.89 -2.75
N ASN A 42 -8.09 -5.08 -3.62
CA ASN A 42 -9.27 -4.22 -3.69
C ASN A 42 -10.34 -4.71 -2.72
N LEU A 43 -10.50 -3.99 -1.61
CA LEU A 43 -11.44 -4.35 -0.54
C LEU A 43 -12.91 -4.28 -0.98
N SER A 44 -13.18 -3.57 -2.06
CA SER A 44 -14.55 -3.43 -2.58
C SER A 44 -15.00 -4.61 -3.43
N VAL A 45 -14.09 -5.52 -3.79
CA VAL A 45 -14.41 -6.69 -4.63
C VAL A 45 -14.01 -8.02 -4.01
N SER A 46 -13.34 -8.03 -2.85
CA SER A 46 -12.88 -9.24 -2.19
C SER A 46 -13.24 -9.22 -0.72
N LEU A 47 -14.17 -10.09 -0.33
CA LEU A 47 -14.55 -10.22 1.08
C LEU A 47 -13.43 -10.81 1.94
N SER A 48 -12.62 -11.71 1.38
CA SER A 48 -11.49 -12.28 2.11
C SER A 48 -10.44 -11.23 2.42
N ASP A 49 -10.11 -10.37 1.44
CA ASP A 49 -9.17 -9.27 1.66
C ASP A 49 -9.74 -8.24 2.65
N LEU A 50 -11.05 -7.97 2.57
CA LEU A 50 -11.72 -7.08 3.52
C LEU A 50 -11.61 -7.60 4.95
N LYS A 51 -11.81 -8.89 5.17
CA LYS A 51 -11.69 -9.50 6.50
C LYS A 51 -10.29 -9.36 7.07
N VAL A 52 -9.28 -9.61 6.25
CA VAL A 52 -7.87 -9.46 6.66
C VAL A 52 -7.59 -8.01 7.04
N TYR A 53 -8.05 -7.07 6.23
CA TYR A 53 -7.84 -5.65 6.50
C TYR A 53 -8.55 -5.20 7.77
N LEU A 54 -9.79 -5.64 8.00
CA LEU A 54 -10.53 -5.27 9.20
C LEU A 54 -9.83 -5.76 10.47
N ALA A 55 -9.25 -6.96 10.45
CA ALA A 55 -8.46 -7.46 11.56
C ALA A 55 -7.24 -6.57 11.81
N LEU A 56 -6.52 -6.19 10.76
CA LEU A 56 -5.38 -5.28 10.87
C LEU A 56 -5.79 -3.94 11.47
N ARG A 57 -6.86 -3.33 10.96
CA ARG A 57 -7.37 -2.05 11.44
C ARG A 57 -7.79 -2.12 12.90
N GLN A 58 -8.41 -3.23 13.30
CA GLN A 58 -8.90 -3.42 14.67
C GLN A 58 -7.78 -3.63 15.67
N ASP A 59 -6.74 -4.35 15.29
CA ASP A 59 -5.74 -4.84 16.24
C ASP A 59 -4.44 -4.03 16.22
N SER A 60 -4.11 -3.35 15.12
CA SER A 60 -2.86 -2.62 15.03
C SER A 60 -2.91 -1.30 15.80
N PRO A 61 -1.92 -1.02 16.67
CA PRO A 61 -1.83 0.26 17.34
C PRO A 61 -1.62 1.44 16.39
N ASP A 62 -1.09 1.19 15.19
CA ASP A 62 -0.89 2.22 14.17
C ASP A 62 -2.21 2.74 13.59
N TYR A 63 -3.32 2.06 13.87
CA TYR A 63 -4.66 2.44 13.43
C TYR A 63 -5.51 3.08 14.52
N ALA A 64 -4.94 3.39 15.68
CA ALA A 64 -5.70 3.95 16.79
C ALA A 64 -6.44 5.24 16.40
N ASP A 65 -5.77 6.13 15.69
CA ASP A 65 -6.34 7.37 15.17
C ASP A 65 -7.47 7.11 14.17
N VAL A 66 -7.30 6.14 13.30
CA VAL A 66 -8.30 5.75 12.30
C VAL A 66 -9.57 5.23 12.98
N ARG A 67 -9.41 4.35 13.96
CA ARG A 67 -10.54 3.79 14.71
C ARG A 67 -11.30 4.88 15.46
N GLU A 68 -10.55 5.78 16.12
CA GLU A 68 -11.11 6.86 16.91
C GLU A 68 -11.94 7.82 16.07
N ASN A 69 -11.46 8.12 14.86
CA ASN A 69 -12.12 9.06 13.96
C ASN A 69 -13.15 8.41 13.03
N GLY A 70 -13.33 7.09 13.11
CA GLY A 70 -14.26 6.36 12.28
C GLY A 70 -13.86 6.23 10.82
N GLY A 71 -12.59 6.46 10.50
CA GLY A 71 -12.06 6.36 9.16
C GLY A 71 -11.87 4.93 8.71
N ILE A 72 -11.68 4.74 7.40
CA ILE A 72 -11.38 3.43 6.82
C ILE A 72 -9.88 3.15 6.86
N GLY A 73 -9.06 4.17 6.69
CA GLY A 73 -7.60 4.06 6.78
C GLY A 73 -6.93 3.55 5.51
N THR A 74 -7.61 3.61 4.37
CA THR A 74 -7.02 3.24 3.08
C THR A 74 -6.43 4.47 2.38
N PRO A 75 -5.42 4.30 1.53
CA PRO A 75 -4.71 3.05 1.25
C PRO A 75 -3.72 2.66 2.36
N CYS A 76 -3.42 1.37 2.42
CA CYS A 76 -2.40 0.81 3.27
C CYS A 76 -1.39 0.05 2.40
N PHE A 77 -0.11 0.15 2.73
CA PHE A 77 0.97 -0.45 1.94
C PHE A 77 1.67 -1.52 2.75
N LEU A 78 1.79 -2.70 2.14
CA LEU A 78 2.57 -3.79 2.71
C LEU A 78 3.82 -3.96 1.85
N LEU A 79 4.98 -3.83 2.48
CA LEU A 79 6.29 -3.91 1.82
C LEU A 79 6.87 -5.32 1.93
N GLU A 80 7.88 -5.60 1.10
CA GLU A 80 8.51 -6.93 1.04
C GLU A 80 9.13 -7.36 2.37
N ASP A 81 9.60 -6.41 3.18
CA ASP A 81 10.19 -6.67 4.49
C ASP A 81 9.16 -6.89 5.60
N GLY A 82 7.88 -6.87 5.26
CA GLY A 82 6.79 -7.00 6.22
C GLY A 82 6.33 -5.68 6.85
N THR A 83 6.95 -4.57 6.50
CA THR A 83 6.52 -3.24 6.98
C THR A 83 5.14 -2.91 6.46
N VAL A 84 4.28 -2.43 7.35
CA VAL A 84 2.94 -1.94 7.03
C VAL A 84 2.91 -0.44 7.30
N THR A 85 2.52 0.35 6.32
CA THR A 85 2.43 1.81 6.45
C THR A 85 1.27 2.37 5.65
N ARG A 86 0.76 3.51 6.08
CA ARG A 86 -0.23 4.29 5.33
C ARG A 86 0.38 5.52 4.66
N ASP A 87 1.68 5.68 4.79
CA ASP A 87 2.41 6.85 4.28
C ASP A 87 2.99 6.55 2.90
N LEU A 88 2.32 7.05 1.86
CA LEU A 88 2.77 6.89 0.48
C LEU A 88 4.16 7.50 0.25
N GLN A 89 4.44 8.65 0.86
CA GLN A 89 5.73 9.30 0.66
C GLN A 89 6.87 8.45 1.22
N ALA A 90 6.64 7.79 2.35
CA ALA A 90 7.63 6.86 2.91
C ALA A 90 7.90 5.70 1.95
N VAL A 91 6.87 5.16 1.31
CA VAL A 91 7.02 4.08 0.33
C VAL A 91 7.80 4.56 -0.89
N LEU A 92 7.47 5.73 -1.42
CA LEU A 92 8.13 6.29 -2.60
C LEU A 92 9.61 6.60 -2.37
N LYS A 93 10.04 6.84 -1.13
CA LYS A 93 11.43 7.13 -0.78
C LYS A 93 12.33 5.90 -0.72
N ILE A 94 11.77 4.70 -0.75
CA ILE A 94 12.52 3.44 -0.64
C ILE A 94 13.29 3.11 -1.93
N GLN A 95 13.02 3.78 -3.01
CA GLN A 95 13.70 3.57 -4.29
C GLN A 95 15.13 4.06 -4.32
#